data_ac24995ab63ddce6b0bea958a7743de1
#
_entry.id   ac24995ab63ddce6b0bea958a7743de1
#
_cell.length_a   1.000
_cell.length_b   1.000
_cell.length_c   1.000
_cell.angle_alpha   90.00
_cell.angle_beta   90.00
_cell.angle_gamma   90.00
#
_symmetry.space_group_name_H-M   'P 1'
#
loop_
_entity.id
_entity.type
_entity.pdbx_description
1 polymer ?
#
loop_
_entity_poly.entity_id
_entity_poly.type
_entity_poly.pdbx_seq_one_letter_code
_entity_poly.pdbx_strand_id
1 'polypeptide(L)'
;MGWPQFMPSSWVKYAIDFDADGKVDLFNSQADVIGSVANYFKAFGWQTGMPTHYPVSFDTSKLDLDTLLAPDILPSFGVESFTAKGAVLEGPALQHPGKLALVLLENAGAPPTYVAGTDNFYVVTRYNWSSYYALAVIELGDAVRALVPSR
;
A
#
# COMPACT_ATOMS: atom_id res chain seq x y z
N MET A 1 2.25 -6.47 -19.62
CA MET A 1 2.33 -5.87 -20.97
C MET A 1 2.57 -4.38 -20.84
N GLY A 2 3.42 -3.81 -21.68
CA GLY A 2 3.83 -2.42 -21.62
C GLY A 2 4.65 -2.07 -20.38
N TRP A 3 4.88 -0.78 -20.14
CA TRP A 3 5.61 -0.30 -18.97
C TRP A 3 4.96 -0.66 -17.63
N PRO A 4 3.61 -0.66 -17.49
CA PRO A 4 2.98 -1.07 -16.23
C PRO A 4 3.11 -2.57 -15.94
N GLN A 5 3.57 -3.39 -16.87
CA GLN A 5 3.62 -4.85 -16.75
C GLN A 5 2.24 -5.47 -16.46
N PHE A 6 1.19 -4.90 -17.02
CA PHE A 6 -0.17 -5.40 -16.87
C PHE A 6 -0.32 -6.81 -17.42
N MET A 7 -1.02 -7.66 -16.68
CA MET A 7 -1.57 -8.91 -17.23
C MET A 7 -2.62 -8.56 -18.30
N PRO A 8 -2.84 -9.44 -19.31
CA PRO A 8 -3.84 -9.18 -20.34
C PRO A 8 -5.23 -8.82 -19.82
N SER A 9 -5.66 -9.48 -18.76
CA SER A 9 -6.94 -9.17 -18.08
C SER A 9 -6.95 -7.79 -17.43
N SER A 10 -5.82 -7.35 -16.90
CA SER A 10 -5.69 -6.01 -16.31
C SER A 10 -5.66 -4.93 -17.38
N TRP A 11 -5.04 -5.20 -18.53
CA TRP A 11 -5.10 -4.30 -19.67
C TRP A 11 -6.56 -4.02 -20.07
N VAL A 12 -7.33 -5.08 -20.34
CA VAL A 12 -8.72 -4.93 -20.77
C VAL A 12 -9.59 -4.16 -19.77
N LYS A 13 -9.33 -4.34 -18.47
CA LYS A 13 -10.17 -3.77 -17.41
C LYS A 13 -9.77 -2.37 -16.96
N TYR A 14 -8.47 -2.07 -16.97
CA TYR A 14 -7.94 -0.91 -16.26
C TYR A 14 -7.14 0.06 -17.12
N ALA A 15 -6.69 -0.35 -18.33
CA ALA A 15 -6.01 0.54 -19.23
C ALA A 15 -6.96 1.62 -19.77
N ILE A 16 -6.51 2.85 -19.78
CA ILE A 16 -7.27 4.01 -20.24
C ILE A 16 -6.43 4.90 -21.14
N ASP A 17 -7.10 5.53 -22.09
CA ASP A 17 -6.58 6.66 -22.86
C ASP A 17 -6.68 7.91 -21.98
N PHE A 18 -5.57 8.26 -21.32
CA PHE A 18 -5.56 9.33 -20.32
C PHE A 18 -5.27 10.70 -20.94
N ASP A 19 -4.57 10.75 -22.07
CA ASP A 19 -4.30 12.00 -22.82
C ASP A 19 -5.34 12.30 -23.90
N ALA A 20 -6.33 11.40 -24.08
CA ALA A 20 -7.45 11.55 -25.00
C ALA A 20 -7.02 11.67 -26.49
N ASP A 21 -5.97 10.97 -26.88
CA ASP A 21 -5.52 10.93 -28.28
C ASP A 21 -6.28 9.93 -29.15
N GLY A 22 -7.21 9.17 -28.54
CA GLY A 22 -8.10 8.21 -29.19
C GLY A 22 -7.60 6.78 -29.16
N LYS A 23 -6.52 6.48 -28.45
CA LYS A 23 -5.99 5.11 -28.28
C LYS A 23 -5.30 4.93 -26.92
N VAL A 24 -5.28 3.72 -26.44
CA VAL A 24 -4.52 3.33 -25.23
C VAL A 24 -3.15 2.82 -25.63
N ASP A 25 -2.09 3.55 -25.33
CA ASP A 25 -0.70 3.17 -25.63
C ASP A 25 0.16 3.01 -24.36
N LEU A 26 0.17 1.81 -23.80
CA LEU A 26 0.99 1.51 -22.62
C LEU A 26 2.48 1.24 -22.93
N PHE A 27 2.90 1.39 -24.17
CA PHE A 27 4.30 1.23 -24.58
C PHE A 27 5.01 2.56 -24.82
N ASN A 28 4.28 3.59 -25.27
CA ASN A 28 4.91 4.85 -25.69
C ASN A 28 4.28 6.09 -25.03
N SER A 29 3.00 6.06 -24.58
CA SER A 29 2.37 7.16 -23.86
C SER A 29 2.60 7.06 -22.36
N GLN A 30 3.43 7.96 -21.81
CA GLN A 30 3.61 8.05 -20.34
C GLN A 30 2.31 8.44 -19.64
N ALA A 31 1.49 9.27 -20.26
CA ALA A 31 0.20 9.68 -19.71
C ALA A 31 -0.73 8.49 -19.52
N ASP A 32 -0.87 7.63 -20.54
CA ASP A 32 -1.69 6.42 -20.46
C ASP A 32 -1.16 5.44 -19.43
N VAL A 33 0.17 5.27 -19.36
CA VAL A 33 0.81 4.42 -18.35
C VAL A 33 0.45 4.87 -16.94
N ILE A 34 0.67 6.16 -16.62
CA ILE A 34 0.39 6.73 -15.29
C ILE A 34 -1.11 6.69 -15.00
N GLY A 35 -1.93 7.11 -15.94
CA GLY A 35 -3.38 7.11 -15.81
C GLY A 35 -3.95 5.71 -15.60
N SER A 36 -3.45 4.70 -16.32
CA SER A 36 -3.89 3.32 -16.20
C SER A 36 -3.48 2.69 -14.86
N VAL A 37 -2.28 2.97 -14.36
CA VAL A 37 -1.85 2.51 -13.02
C VAL A 37 -2.71 3.16 -11.93
N ALA A 38 -2.98 4.46 -12.03
CA ALA A 38 -3.86 5.15 -11.10
C ALA A 38 -5.28 4.59 -11.14
N ASN A 39 -5.81 4.30 -12.32
CA ASN A 39 -7.12 3.67 -12.50
C ASN A 39 -7.17 2.26 -11.90
N TYR A 40 -6.10 1.48 -12.02
CA TYR A 40 -5.97 0.18 -11.35
C TYR A 40 -6.10 0.33 -9.83
N PHE A 41 -5.32 1.21 -9.21
CA PHE A 41 -5.40 1.44 -7.76
C PHE A 41 -6.79 1.93 -7.33
N LYS A 42 -7.40 2.84 -8.09
CA LYS A 42 -8.77 3.30 -7.84
C LYS A 42 -9.78 2.14 -7.88
N ALA A 43 -9.66 1.26 -8.85
CA ALA A 43 -10.54 0.09 -8.99
C ALA A 43 -10.39 -0.90 -7.82
N PHE A 44 -9.22 -0.98 -7.21
CA PHE A 44 -8.95 -1.81 -6.02
C PHE A 44 -9.23 -1.10 -4.69
N GLY A 45 -9.81 0.10 -4.72
CA GLY A 45 -10.31 0.78 -3.54
C GLY A 45 -9.34 1.80 -2.93
N TRP A 46 -8.40 2.34 -3.71
CA TRP A 46 -7.53 3.43 -3.25
C TRP A 46 -8.34 4.60 -2.69
N GLN A 47 -7.98 5.05 -1.50
CA GLN A 47 -8.59 6.17 -0.82
C GLN A 47 -7.63 7.35 -0.78
N THR A 48 -7.96 8.41 -1.51
CA THR A 48 -7.15 9.63 -1.56
C THR A 48 -7.07 10.28 -0.17
N GLY A 49 -5.85 10.65 0.23
CA GLY A 49 -5.57 11.26 1.54
C GLY A 49 -5.36 10.26 2.69
N MET A 50 -5.65 8.97 2.49
CA MET A 50 -5.33 7.95 3.49
C MET A 50 -3.85 7.56 3.37
N PRO A 51 -3.08 7.58 4.47
CA PRO A 51 -1.73 7.01 4.48
C PRO A 51 -1.74 5.53 4.09
N THR A 52 -0.65 5.05 3.50
CA THR A 52 -0.52 3.62 3.18
C THR A 52 -0.24 2.77 4.41
N HIS A 53 0.51 3.30 5.36
CA HIS A 53 0.87 2.62 6.61
C HIS A 53 1.28 3.64 7.68
N TYR A 54 1.38 3.14 8.91
CA TYR A 54 1.92 3.88 10.05
C TYR A 54 3.06 3.09 10.70
N PRO A 55 4.01 3.79 11.35
CA PRO A 55 4.94 3.14 12.26
C PRO A 55 4.20 2.40 13.36
N VAL A 56 4.75 1.28 13.81
CA VAL A 56 4.22 0.51 14.92
C VAL A 56 5.36 0.06 15.81
N SER A 57 5.16 0.11 17.11
CA SER A 57 5.99 -0.51 18.12
C SER A 57 5.14 -1.46 18.98
N PHE A 58 5.74 -2.12 19.97
CA PHE A 58 5.04 -3.15 20.72
C PHE A 58 5.19 -2.96 22.24
N ASP A 59 4.10 -3.17 22.95
CA ASP A 59 4.09 -3.43 24.38
C ASP A 59 4.22 -4.95 24.60
N THR A 60 5.44 -5.38 24.92
CA THR A 60 5.75 -6.82 25.06
C THR A 60 4.98 -7.51 26.17
N SER A 61 4.45 -6.76 27.14
CA SER A 61 3.63 -7.32 28.24
C SER A 61 2.25 -7.78 27.79
N LYS A 62 1.77 -7.29 26.65
CA LYS A 62 0.43 -7.59 26.11
C LYS A 62 0.47 -8.18 24.69
N LEU A 63 1.66 -8.32 24.12
CA LEU A 63 1.82 -8.64 22.71
C LEU A 63 1.28 -10.03 22.36
N ASP A 64 0.24 -10.05 21.54
CA ASP A 64 -0.32 -11.23 20.90
C ASP A 64 0.02 -11.20 19.40
N LEU A 65 1.28 -11.47 19.10
CA LEU A 65 1.84 -11.36 17.76
C LEU A 65 1.19 -12.33 16.78
N ASP A 66 0.91 -13.56 17.24
CA ASP A 66 0.32 -14.60 16.39
C ASP A 66 -1.08 -14.18 15.90
N THR A 67 -1.91 -13.64 16.78
CA THR A 67 -3.22 -13.12 16.40
C THR A 67 -3.12 -11.92 15.46
N LEU A 68 -2.19 -11.01 15.74
CA LEU A 68 -1.99 -9.83 14.89
C LEU A 68 -1.52 -10.17 13.47
N LEU A 69 -0.69 -11.20 13.32
CA LEU A 69 -0.18 -11.67 12.03
C LEU A 69 -1.10 -12.63 11.29
N ALA A 70 -2.09 -13.21 11.95
CA ALA A 70 -2.97 -14.24 11.37
C ALA A 70 -3.70 -13.77 10.09
N PRO A 71 -4.19 -12.53 9.97
CA PRO A 71 -4.80 -12.03 8.74
C PRO A 71 -3.81 -11.69 7.63
N ASP A 72 -2.51 -11.84 7.87
CA ASP A 72 -1.44 -11.40 6.97
C ASP A 72 -1.56 -9.89 6.67
N ILE A 73 -1.54 -9.51 5.40
CA ILE A 73 -1.63 -8.11 4.95
C ILE A 73 -3.06 -7.56 4.90
N LEU A 74 -4.07 -8.37 5.17
CA LEU A 74 -5.47 -7.94 5.09
C LEU A 74 -5.87 -7.09 6.30
N PRO A 75 -6.22 -5.80 6.14
CA PRO A 75 -6.66 -4.96 7.25
C PRO A 75 -7.88 -5.55 7.96
N SER A 76 -7.69 -5.97 9.21
CA SER A 76 -8.70 -6.74 9.95
C SER A 76 -9.01 -6.18 11.34
N PHE A 77 -8.12 -5.36 11.91
CA PHE A 77 -8.24 -4.84 13.26
C PHE A 77 -8.52 -3.34 13.26
N GLY A 78 -9.59 -2.91 13.93
CA GLY A 78 -9.74 -1.50 14.30
C GLY A 78 -8.63 -1.07 15.28
N VAL A 79 -8.39 0.23 15.42
CA VAL A 79 -7.32 0.79 16.28
C VAL A 79 -7.38 0.25 17.70
N GLU A 80 -8.57 0.22 18.32
CA GLU A 80 -8.76 -0.28 19.67
C GLU A 80 -8.38 -1.77 19.81
N SER A 81 -8.84 -2.61 18.89
CA SER A 81 -8.53 -4.04 18.87
C SER A 81 -7.05 -4.30 18.58
N PHE A 82 -6.44 -3.49 17.72
CA PHE A 82 -5.03 -3.58 17.36
C PHE A 82 -4.13 -3.24 18.56
N THR A 83 -4.45 -2.17 19.28
CA THR A 83 -3.69 -1.73 20.46
C THR A 83 -3.94 -2.64 21.67
N ALA A 84 -5.14 -3.19 21.83
CA ALA A 84 -5.44 -4.15 22.89
C ALA A 84 -4.59 -5.43 22.80
N LYS A 85 -4.08 -5.76 21.62
CA LYS A 85 -3.19 -6.90 21.34
C LYS A 85 -1.69 -6.56 21.44
N GLY A 86 -1.37 -5.43 22.01
CA GLY A 86 0.00 -5.01 22.27
C GLY A 86 0.69 -4.22 21.16
N ALA A 87 0.00 -3.89 20.08
CA ALA A 87 0.50 -2.92 19.10
C ALA A 87 0.42 -1.51 19.69
N VAL A 88 1.48 -0.74 19.56
CA VAL A 88 1.55 0.66 20.00
C VAL A 88 1.56 1.57 18.78
N LEU A 89 0.56 2.41 18.69
CA LEU A 89 0.39 3.41 17.63
C LEU A 89 0.55 4.81 18.22
N GLU A 90 1.00 5.76 17.41
CA GLU A 90 1.19 7.14 17.81
C GLU A 90 0.57 8.12 16.82
N GLY A 91 0.29 9.34 17.32
CA GLY A 91 -0.18 10.45 16.48
C GLY A 91 -1.43 10.11 15.65
N PRO A 92 -1.42 10.40 14.34
CA PRO A 92 -2.57 10.19 13.46
C PRO A 92 -3.06 8.74 13.39
N ALA A 93 -2.18 7.76 13.64
CA ALA A 93 -2.53 6.35 13.62
C ALA A 93 -3.60 5.98 14.65
N LEU A 94 -3.62 6.68 15.80
CA LEU A 94 -4.62 6.47 16.85
C LEU A 94 -6.04 6.89 16.43
N GLN A 95 -6.16 7.69 15.40
CA GLN A 95 -7.44 8.19 14.88
C GLN A 95 -7.78 7.59 13.50
N HIS A 96 -7.07 6.54 13.11
CA HIS A 96 -7.34 5.90 11.82
C HIS A 96 -8.79 5.37 11.75
N PRO A 97 -9.59 5.80 10.77
CA PRO A 97 -11.02 5.49 10.76
C PRO A 97 -11.34 4.07 10.29
N GLY A 98 -10.38 3.38 9.68
CA GLY A 98 -10.54 2.05 9.11
C GLY A 98 -9.89 0.95 9.93
N LYS A 99 -9.64 -0.16 9.27
CA LYS A 99 -8.92 -1.29 9.84
C LYS A 99 -7.44 -1.24 9.49
N LEU A 100 -6.63 -1.90 10.31
CA LEU A 100 -5.20 -2.04 10.16
C LEU A 100 -4.82 -3.52 10.06
N ALA A 101 -3.70 -3.78 9.42
CA ALA A 101 -3.02 -5.08 9.44
C ALA A 101 -1.61 -4.91 10.00
N LEU A 102 -1.15 -5.87 10.78
CA LEU A 102 0.27 -5.93 11.13
C LEU A 102 1.03 -6.61 9.99
N VAL A 103 1.84 -5.86 9.28
CA VAL A 103 2.65 -6.36 8.17
C VAL A 103 4.06 -6.61 8.65
N LEU A 104 4.50 -7.85 8.50
CA LEU A 104 5.86 -8.30 8.82
C LEU A 104 6.71 -8.30 7.54
N LEU A 105 7.90 -7.68 7.62
CA LEU A 105 8.93 -7.73 6.58
C LEU A 105 10.22 -8.28 7.20
N GLU A 106 10.58 -9.48 6.81
CA GLU A 106 11.82 -10.11 7.26
C GLU A 106 13.03 -9.54 6.51
N ASN A 107 14.11 -9.28 7.21
CA ASN A 107 15.30 -8.60 6.71
C ASN A 107 16.53 -9.54 6.74
N ALA A 108 16.52 -10.62 6.00
CA ALA A 108 17.67 -11.50 5.71
C ALA A 108 18.80 -11.51 6.80
N GLY A 109 18.45 -11.88 8.05
CA GLY A 109 19.40 -11.94 9.18
C GLY A 109 19.47 -10.68 10.05
N ALA A 110 18.82 -9.58 9.68
CA ALA A 110 18.60 -8.43 10.55
C ALA A 110 17.21 -8.52 11.23
N PRO A 111 16.94 -7.72 12.30
CA PRO A 111 15.63 -7.70 12.92
C PRO A 111 14.52 -7.37 11.92
N PRO A 112 13.36 -8.01 12.02
CA PRO A 112 12.24 -7.76 11.12
C PRO A 112 11.70 -6.33 11.28
N THR A 113 11.17 -5.80 10.19
CA THR A 113 10.42 -4.54 10.18
C THR A 113 8.94 -4.84 10.28
N TYR A 114 8.22 -4.06 11.06
CA TYR A 114 6.77 -4.13 11.17
C TYR A 114 6.17 -2.78 10.81
N VAL A 115 5.05 -2.80 10.08
CA VAL A 115 4.24 -1.61 9.82
C VAL A 115 2.77 -1.90 10.05
N ALA A 116 2.02 -0.89 10.47
CA ALA A 116 0.56 -0.94 10.53
C ALA A 116 -0.01 -0.53 9.18
N GLY A 117 -0.29 -1.51 8.32
CA GLY A 117 -0.81 -1.31 6.97
C GLY A 117 -2.30 -0.94 6.97
N THR A 118 -2.66 0.06 6.16
CA THR A 118 -4.04 0.48 5.91
C THR A 118 -4.62 -0.24 4.69
N ASP A 119 -5.87 0.09 4.32
CA ASP A 119 -6.47 -0.36 3.06
C ASP A 119 -5.63 0.05 1.85
N ASN A 120 -5.01 1.25 1.86
CA ASN A 120 -4.15 1.68 0.77
C ASN A 120 -2.86 0.85 0.63
N PHE A 121 -2.28 0.39 1.74
CA PHE A 121 -1.18 -0.57 1.67
C PHE A 121 -1.61 -1.86 0.98
N TYR A 122 -2.76 -2.40 1.37
CA TYR A 122 -3.35 -3.57 0.76
C TYR A 122 -3.59 -3.39 -0.76
N VAL A 123 -4.09 -2.22 -1.18
CA VAL A 123 -4.27 -1.89 -2.61
C VAL A 123 -2.96 -1.98 -3.38
N VAL A 124 -1.86 -1.42 -2.84
CA VAL A 124 -0.55 -1.50 -3.50
C VAL A 124 -0.08 -2.95 -3.62
N THR A 125 -0.32 -3.79 -2.61
CA THR A 125 0.04 -5.22 -2.68
C THR A 125 -0.73 -5.99 -3.75
N ARG A 126 -1.89 -5.51 -4.20
CA ARG A 126 -2.66 -6.17 -5.29
C ARG A 126 -1.96 -6.09 -6.63
N TYR A 127 -1.07 -5.12 -6.81
CA TYR A 127 -0.33 -4.95 -8.05
C TYR A 127 0.71 -6.07 -8.28
N ASN A 128 1.46 -6.45 -7.25
CA ASN A 128 2.54 -7.44 -7.32
C ASN A 128 2.50 -8.54 -6.25
N TRP A 129 1.46 -8.61 -5.44
CA TRP A 129 1.26 -9.63 -4.40
C TRP A 129 2.44 -9.77 -3.42
N SER A 130 3.12 -8.68 -3.13
CA SER A 130 4.29 -8.65 -2.24
C SER A 130 4.28 -7.41 -1.37
N SER A 131 4.34 -7.61 -0.04
CA SER A 131 4.48 -6.52 0.92
C SER A 131 5.84 -5.81 0.83
N TYR A 132 6.90 -6.55 0.51
CA TYR A 132 8.24 -5.98 0.26
C TYR A 132 8.23 -5.03 -0.94
N TYR A 133 7.64 -5.48 -2.03
CA TYR A 133 7.51 -4.65 -3.23
C TYR A 133 6.62 -3.43 -2.97
N ALA A 134 5.51 -3.62 -2.27
CA ALA A 134 4.62 -2.52 -1.93
C ALA A 134 5.35 -1.45 -1.10
N LEU A 135 6.07 -1.83 -0.06
CA LEU A 135 6.83 -0.89 0.76
C LEU A 135 7.92 -0.17 -0.06
N ALA A 136 8.66 -0.91 -0.89
CA ALA A 136 9.70 -0.32 -1.74
C ALA A 136 9.13 0.73 -2.73
N VAL A 137 7.98 0.45 -3.35
CA VAL A 137 7.29 1.38 -4.25
C VAL A 137 6.79 2.62 -3.50
N ILE A 138 6.24 2.43 -2.30
CA ILE A 138 5.76 3.54 -1.46
C ILE A 138 6.94 4.45 -1.06
N GLU A 139 8.02 3.88 -0.55
CA GLU A 139 9.21 4.62 -0.15
C GLU A 139 9.86 5.36 -1.32
N LEU A 140 9.92 4.72 -2.50
CA LEU A 140 10.38 5.39 -3.71
C LEU A 140 9.48 6.56 -4.10
N GLY A 141 8.16 6.38 -4.02
CA GLY A 141 7.19 7.44 -4.30
C GLY A 141 7.33 8.62 -3.35
N ASP A 142 7.54 8.36 -2.07
CA ASP A 142 7.75 9.40 -1.06
C ASP A 142 9.09 10.15 -1.27
N ALA A 143 10.16 9.43 -1.62
CA ALA A 143 11.45 10.01 -1.95
C ALA A 143 11.36 10.92 -3.20
N VAL A 144 10.67 10.47 -4.24
CA VAL A 144 10.42 11.28 -5.44
C VAL A 144 9.62 12.53 -5.11
N ARG A 145 8.55 12.39 -4.30
CA ARG A 145 7.72 13.53 -3.87
C ARG A 145 8.55 14.57 -3.13
N ALA A 146 9.48 14.15 -2.27
CA ALA A 146 10.35 15.06 -1.53
C ALA A 146 11.30 15.87 -2.42
N LEU A 147 11.62 15.37 -3.63
CA LEU A 147 12.47 16.05 -4.61
C LEU A 147 11.71 17.00 -5.54
N VAL A 148 10.38 16.89 -5.60
CA VAL A 148 9.54 17.76 -6.44
C VAL A 148 9.20 19.02 -5.66
N PRO A 149 9.56 20.23 -6.14
CA PRO A 149 9.19 21.48 -5.48
C PRO A 149 7.66 21.60 -5.38
N SER A 150 7.17 21.98 -4.20
CA SER A 150 5.75 22.36 -4.03
C SER A 150 5.45 23.55 -4.96
N ARG A 151 4.53 23.39 -5.89
CA ARG A 151 4.00 24.47 -6.70
C ARG A 151 2.94 25.25 -5.93
#